data_758b68a7465e9b3f79299244cc56c15d
#
_entry.id   758b68a7465e9b3f79299244cc56c15d
#
_cell.length_a   1.000
_cell.length_b   1.000
_cell.length_c   1.000
_cell.angle_alpha   90.00
_cell.angle_beta   90.00
_cell.angle_gamma   90.00
#
_symmetry.space_group_name_H-M   'P 1'
#
loop_
_entity.id
_entity.type
_entity.pdbx_description
1 polymer ?
#
loop_
_entity_poly.entity_id
_entity_poly.type
_entity_poly.pdbx_seq_one_letter_code
_entity_poly.pdbx_strand_id
1 'polypeptide(L)'
;APPTGIANNIPIEAMNLTLGGAFTARVNMNLREDKGWSYGAYTFLQDARGQRPFMVYAPVQTDQTGPSLLELKKELNGYLGDKPPMAMELERARLDEVRSLPGQFETAGSVLGSLLSSSRFNRQYNYPETLVEKYNGLTLDDLNEAAAQVIHPDKLTWLIIGDAEKIKAEVEAADLGPVSVQSMNSL
;
A
#
# COMPACT_ATOMS: atom_id res chain seq x y z
N ALA A 1 7.17 8.06 -1.87
CA ALA A 1 6.01 8.50 -2.67
C ALA A 1 5.87 10.03 -2.64
N PRO A 2 5.25 10.64 -3.65
CA PRO A 2 5.00 12.09 -3.69
C PRO A 2 4.06 12.56 -2.57
N PRO A 3 3.98 13.89 -2.32
CA PRO A 3 3.04 14.48 -1.36
C PRO A 3 1.58 14.15 -1.67
N THR A 4 0.72 14.11 -0.65
CA THR A 4 -0.73 13.82 -0.81
C THR A 4 -1.49 14.87 -1.63
N GLY A 5 -1.06 16.14 -1.59
CA GLY A 5 -1.76 17.26 -2.24
C GLY A 5 -1.54 17.41 -3.75
N ILE A 6 -0.84 16.48 -4.41
CA ILE A 6 -0.54 16.58 -5.85
C ILE A 6 -1.69 16.10 -6.74
N ALA A 7 -1.64 16.49 -8.03
CA ALA A 7 -2.71 16.20 -8.98
C ALA A 7 -2.92 14.70 -9.23
N ASN A 8 -1.83 13.89 -9.27
CA ASN A 8 -1.91 12.45 -9.52
C ASN A 8 -2.04 11.61 -8.26
N ASN A 9 -2.53 12.15 -7.14
CA ASN A 9 -2.71 11.39 -5.92
C ASN A 9 -3.77 10.27 -6.08
N ILE A 10 -4.85 10.50 -6.81
CA ILE A 10 -5.90 9.51 -7.03
C ILE A 10 -5.39 8.24 -7.76
N PRO A 11 -4.61 8.33 -8.85
CA PRO A 11 -3.93 7.17 -9.42
C PRO A 11 -3.07 6.39 -8.42
N ILE A 12 -2.33 7.10 -7.56
CA ILE A 12 -1.47 6.48 -6.53
C ILE A 12 -2.33 5.74 -5.47
N GLU A 13 -3.44 6.32 -5.03
CA GLU A 13 -4.38 5.67 -4.10
C GLU A 13 -5.02 4.44 -4.74
N ALA A 14 -5.49 4.54 -5.97
CA ALA A 14 -6.08 3.42 -6.70
C ALA A 14 -5.08 2.29 -6.96
N MET A 15 -3.85 2.61 -7.34
CA MET A 15 -2.76 1.65 -7.45
C MET A 15 -2.51 0.93 -6.13
N ASN A 16 -2.44 1.66 -5.02
CA ASN A 16 -2.25 1.08 -3.70
C ASN A 16 -3.41 0.15 -3.31
N LEU A 17 -4.66 0.53 -3.59
CA LEU A 17 -5.83 -0.32 -3.31
C LEU A 17 -5.75 -1.67 -4.02
N THR A 18 -5.29 -1.70 -5.26
CA THR A 18 -5.18 -2.95 -6.03
C THR A 18 -3.99 -3.82 -5.59
N LEU A 19 -2.89 -3.21 -5.14
CA LEU A 19 -1.70 -3.93 -4.71
C LEU A 19 -1.83 -4.52 -3.30
N GLY A 20 -2.27 -3.71 -2.32
CA GLY A 20 -2.32 -4.16 -0.92
C GLY A 20 -3.20 -3.30 -0.01
N GLY A 21 -3.84 -2.22 -0.51
CA GLY A 21 -4.67 -1.33 0.31
C GLY A 21 -6.06 -1.88 0.64
N ALA A 22 -6.58 -2.82 -0.17
CA ALA A 22 -7.87 -3.46 0.05
C ALA A 22 -7.72 -4.89 0.58
N PHE A 23 -8.78 -5.42 1.21
CA PHE A 23 -8.79 -6.80 1.70
C PHE A 23 -8.53 -7.83 0.59
N THR A 24 -9.08 -7.60 -0.60
CA THR A 24 -8.94 -8.45 -1.79
C THR A 24 -7.75 -8.09 -2.66
N ALA A 25 -6.84 -7.24 -2.17
CA ALA A 25 -5.64 -6.84 -2.89
C ALA A 25 -4.59 -7.96 -2.92
N ARG A 26 -3.69 -7.89 -3.88
CA ARG A 26 -2.74 -8.97 -4.22
C ARG A 26 -1.89 -9.43 -3.03
N VAL A 27 -1.30 -8.49 -2.28
CA VAL A 27 -0.43 -8.81 -1.13
C VAL A 27 -1.19 -9.62 -0.08
N ASN A 28 -2.43 -9.23 0.23
CA ASN A 28 -3.27 -9.94 1.19
C ASN A 28 -3.73 -11.29 0.64
N MET A 29 -4.16 -11.34 -0.62
CA MET A 29 -4.57 -12.60 -1.25
C MET A 29 -3.43 -13.60 -1.32
N ASN A 30 -2.20 -13.16 -1.57
CA ASN A 30 -1.03 -14.04 -1.56
C ASN A 30 -0.73 -14.57 -0.15
N LEU A 31 -0.39 -13.68 0.79
CA LEU A 31 0.13 -14.12 2.10
C LEU A 31 -0.94 -14.71 3.02
N ARG A 32 -2.18 -14.21 2.93
CA ARG A 32 -3.28 -14.67 3.77
C ARG A 32 -4.05 -15.82 3.15
N GLU A 33 -4.63 -15.63 1.96
CA GLU A 33 -5.56 -16.58 1.38
C GLU A 33 -4.85 -17.78 0.72
N ASP A 34 -3.81 -17.53 -0.09
CA ASP A 34 -3.13 -18.60 -0.82
C ASP A 34 -2.12 -19.35 0.07
N LYS A 35 -1.36 -18.63 0.90
CA LYS A 35 -0.29 -19.20 1.71
C LYS A 35 -0.71 -19.52 3.14
N GLY A 36 -1.67 -18.80 3.71
CA GLY A 36 -2.06 -18.96 5.11
C GLY A 36 -0.98 -18.56 6.11
N TRP A 37 -0.04 -17.72 5.72
CA TRP A 37 1.12 -17.31 6.53
C TRP A 37 0.84 -16.08 7.39
N SER A 38 -0.23 -15.35 7.10
CA SER A 38 -0.61 -14.10 7.75
C SER A 38 -2.11 -14.03 8.01
N TYR A 39 -2.53 -13.30 9.03
CA TYR A 39 -3.94 -12.89 9.22
C TYR A 39 -4.33 -11.70 8.34
N GLY A 40 -3.35 -11.00 7.78
CA GLY A 40 -3.55 -9.89 6.86
C GLY A 40 -2.24 -9.19 6.56
N ALA A 41 -2.03 -8.86 5.29
CA ALA A 41 -0.86 -8.14 4.81
C ALA A 41 -1.33 -6.99 3.92
N TYR A 42 -0.75 -5.80 4.10
CA TYR A 42 -1.26 -4.57 3.51
C TYR A 42 -0.14 -3.69 2.97
N THR A 43 -0.48 -2.89 1.96
CA THR A 43 0.31 -1.73 1.56
C THR A 43 -0.42 -0.44 1.90
N PHE A 44 0.31 0.59 2.28
CA PHE A 44 -0.29 1.89 2.60
C PHE A 44 0.66 3.05 2.41
N LEU A 45 0.08 4.22 2.24
CA LEU A 45 0.75 5.50 2.15
C LEU A 45 0.24 6.39 3.27
N GLN A 46 1.14 6.89 4.09
CA GLN A 46 0.76 7.84 5.14
C GLN A 46 0.63 9.25 4.54
N ASP A 47 -0.52 9.89 4.72
CA ASP A 47 -0.76 11.23 4.21
C ASP A 47 0.22 12.26 4.76
N ALA A 48 0.88 13.01 3.87
CA ALA A 48 1.84 14.05 4.23
C ALA A 48 1.85 15.22 3.23
N ARG A 49 2.20 16.41 3.74
CA ARG A 49 2.45 17.60 2.91
C ARG A 49 3.73 17.52 2.11
N GLY A 50 4.71 16.78 2.62
CA GLY A 50 5.98 16.49 1.97
C GLY A 50 6.00 15.10 1.36
N GLN A 51 7.19 14.64 1.02
CA GLN A 51 7.42 13.27 0.57
C GLN A 51 6.96 12.29 1.64
N ARG A 52 6.26 11.22 1.23
CA ARG A 52 5.68 10.23 2.14
C ARG A 52 6.21 8.82 1.87
N PRO A 53 6.34 7.97 2.91
CA PRO A 53 6.71 6.58 2.72
C PRO A 53 5.58 5.80 2.03
N PHE A 54 5.96 4.87 1.17
CA PHE A 54 5.14 3.72 0.78
C PHE A 54 5.58 2.56 1.66
N MET A 55 4.66 1.93 2.34
CA MET A 55 4.95 0.88 3.31
C MET A 55 4.20 -0.40 2.99
N VAL A 56 4.86 -1.53 3.23
CA VAL A 56 4.25 -2.86 3.25
C VAL A 56 4.30 -3.37 4.68
N TYR A 57 3.18 -3.81 5.21
CA TYR A 57 3.06 -4.38 6.54
C TYR A 57 2.50 -5.80 6.44
N ALA A 58 3.24 -6.77 6.97
CA ALA A 58 2.88 -8.18 6.92
C ALA A 58 3.28 -8.88 8.23
N PRO A 59 2.37 -9.02 9.20
CA PRO A 59 2.58 -9.90 10.34
C PRO A 59 2.44 -11.35 9.89
N VAL A 60 3.53 -12.11 9.95
CA VAL A 60 3.61 -13.47 9.45
C VAL A 60 4.03 -14.47 10.54
N GLN A 61 3.77 -15.74 10.31
CA GLN A 61 4.28 -16.81 11.18
C GLN A 61 5.81 -16.78 11.19
N THR A 62 6.41 -17.09 12.35
CA THR A 62 7.86 -16.99 12.56
C THR A 62 8.66 -17.83 11.57
N ASP A 63 8.21 -19.05 11.31
CA ASP A 63 8.82 -20.01 10.36
C ASP A 63 8.54 -19.70 8.88
N GLN A 64 7.76 -18.64 8.59
CA GLN A 64 7.45 -18.18 7.27
C GLN A 64 8.04 -16.78 6.99
N THR A 65 8.93 -16.30 7.86
CA THR A 65 9.53 -14.95 7.72
C THR A 65 10.31 -14.82 6.42
N GLY A 66 11.28 -15.70 6.17
CA GLY A 66 12.08 -15.68 4.94
C GLY A 66 11.24 -15.84 3.67
N PRO A 67 10.41 -16.91 3.57
CA PRO A 67 9.50 -17.09 2.44
C PRO A 67 8.58 -15.89 2.17
N SER A 68 8.06 -15.24 3.22
CA SER A 68 7.19 -14.06 3.08
C SER A 68 7.92 -12.85 2.50
N LEU A 69 9.17 -12.63 2.86
CA LEU A 69 10.00 -11.57 2.28
C LEU A 69 10.17 -11.76 0.76
N LEU A 70 10.42 -12.99 0.33
CA LEU A 70 10.56 -13.32 -1.09
C LEU A 70 9.24 -13.16 -1.86
N GLU A 71 8.11 -13.59 -1.28
CA GLU A 71 6.81 -13.41 -1.91
C GLU A 71 6.43 -11.92 -2.00
N LEU A 72 6.67 -11.11 -0.98
CA LEU A 72 6.45 -9.67 -1.03
C LEU A 72 7.29 -9.01 -2.13
N LYS A 73 8.58 -9.33 -2.22
CA LYS A 73 9.44 -8.82 -3.30
C LYS A 73 8.94 -9.24 -4.67
N LYS A 74 8.48 -10.47 -4.80
CA LYS A 74 7.91 -11.02 -6.04
C LYS A 74 6.61 -10.30 -6.43
N GLU A 75 5.69 -10.02 -5.49
CA GLU A 75 4.47 -9.28 -5.78
C GLU A 75 4.77 -7.84 -6.26
N LEU A 76 5.69 -7.15 -5.59
CA LEU A 76 6.08 -5.79 -5.97
C LEU A 76 6.73 -5.75 -7.36
N ASN A 77 7.64 -6.69 -7.65
CA ASN A 77 8.26 -6.78 -8.98
C ASN A 77 7.26 -7.20 -10.05
N GLY A 78 6.40 -8.17 -9.75
CA GLY A 78 5.35 -8.63 -10.66
C GLY A 78 4.39 -7.51 -11.05
N TYR A 79 3.99 -6.69 -10.09
CA TYR A 79 3.11 -5.54 -10.32
C TYR A 79 3.71 -4.51 -11.29
N LEU A 80 5.04 -4.32 -11.24
CA LEU A 80 5.79 -3.45 -12.14
C LEU A 80 6.12 -4.09 -13.50
N GLY A 81 6.03 -5.39 -13.62
CA GLY A 81 6.54 -6.14 -14.77
C GLY A 81 5.53 -7.08 -15.41
N ASP A 82 5.63 -8.36 -15.10
CA ASP A 82 4.89 -9.43 -15.78
C ASP A 82 3.43 -9.61 -15.34
N LYS A 83 3.04 -8.97 -14.23
CA LYS A 83 1.69 -8.99 -13.67
C LYS A 83 1.17 -7.58 -13.40
N PRO A 84 1.03 -6.72 -14.42
CA PRO A 84 0.53 -5.37 -14.23
C PRO A 84 -0.92 -5.38 -13.70
N PRO A 85 -1.44 -4.23 -13.21
CA PRO A 85 -2.84 -4.13 -12.79
C PRO A 85 -3.80 -4.54 -13.89
N MET A 86 -4.87 -5.23 -13.52
CA MET A 86 -5.90 -5.74 -14.43
C MET A 86 -7.16 -4.85 -14.41
N ALA A 87 -7.92 -4.88 -15.51
CA ALA A 87 -9.17 -4.11 -15.61
C ALA A 87 -10.16 -4.42 -14.48
N MET A 88 -10.25 -5.67 -14.05
CA MET A 88 -11.12 -6.08 -12.95
C MET A 88 -10.68 -5.51 -11.60
N GLU A 89 -9.38 -5.37 -11.36
CA GLU A 89 -8.83 -4.77 -10.14
C GLU A 89 -9.12 -3.26 -10.10
N LEU A 90 -8.89 -2.58 -11.22
CA LEU A 90 -9.24 -1.16 -11.36
C LEU A 90 -10.73 -0.91 -11.15
N GLU A 91 -11.60 -1.73 -11.78
CA GLU A 91 -13.04 -1.59 -11.61
C GLU A 91 -13.49 -1.82 -10.16
N ARG A 92 -12.89 -2.79 -9.46
CA ARG A 92 -13.15 -3.01 -8.04
C ARG A 92 -12.73 -1.79 -7.21
N ALA A 93 -11.52 -1.27 -7.42
CA ALA A 93 -11.02 -0.09 -6.71
C ALA A 93 -11.94 1.14 -6.93
N ARG A 94 -12.42 1.36 -8.17
CA ARG A 94 -13.39 2.41 -8.48
C ARG A 94 -14.69 2.23 -7.70
N LEU A 95 -15.26 1.02 -7.75
CA LEU A 95 -16.54 0.74 -7.09
C LEU A 95 -16.44 0.87 -5.58
N ASP A 96 -15.36 0.40 -4.98
CA ASP A 96 -15.13 0.48 -3.54
C ASP A 96 -15.03 1.94 -3.10
N GLU A 97 -14.23 2.75 -3.79
CA GLU A 97 -14.07 4.17 -3.46
C GLU A 97 -15.36 4.97 -3.71
N VAL A 98 -15.95 4.86 -4.89
CA VAL A 98 -17.15 5.62 -5.24
C VAL A 98 -18.34 5.28 -4.34
N ARG A 99 -18.53 3.98 -4.00
CA ARG A 99 -19.63 3.55 -3.14
C ARG A 99 -19.40 3.88 -1.67
N SER A 100 -18.16 4.03 -1.22
CA SER A 100 -17.86 4.43 0.16
C SER A 100 -18.10 5.91 0.44
N LEU A 101 -18.08 6.77 -0.61
CA LEU A 101 -18.19 8.23 -0.46
C LEU A 101 -19.39 8.69 0.38
N PRO A 102 -20.63 8.20 0.18
CA PRO A 102 -21.76 8.67 1.01
C PRO A 102 -21.52 8.43 2.52
N GLY A 103 -21.01 7.25 2.89
CA GLY A 103 -20.70 6.91 4.29
C GLY A 103 -19.63 7.80 4.94
N GLN A 104 -18.74 8.38 4.13
CA GLN A 104 -17.71 9.30 4.63
C GLN A 104 -18.27 10.66 5.09
N PHE A 105 -19.56 10.94 4.87
CA PHE A 105 -20.21 12.21 5.24
C PHE A 105 -21.40 12.03 6.19
N GLU A 106 -21.60 10.83 6.74
CA GLU A 106 -22.74 10.54 7.62
C GLU A 106 -22.59 11.14 9.03
N THR A 107 -21.37 11.42 9.47
CA THR A 107 -21.14 11.95 10.82
C THR A 107 -20.47 13.32 10.79
N ALA A 108 -20.72 14.14 11.82
CA ALA A 108 -20.04 15.42 11.97
C ALA A 108 -18.50 15.27 12.04
N GLY A 109 -18.02 14.19 12.66
CA GLY A 109 -16.58 13.88 12.72
C GLY A 109 -15.97 13.60 11.35
N SER A 110 -16.67 12.84 10.51
CA SER A 110 -16.24 12.55 9.14
C SER A 110 -16.19 13.82 8.28
N VAL A 111 -17.23 14.66 8.40
CA VAL A 111 -17.27 15.95 7.69
C VAL A 111 -16.14 16.86 8.14
N LEU A 112 -15.89 16.96 9.45
CA LEU A 112 -14.76 17.73 9.98
C LEU A 112 -13.43 17.19 9.46
N GLY A 113 -13.24 15.86 9.43
CA GLY A 113 -12.07 15.20 8.88
C GLY A 113 -11.82 15.57 7.42
N SER A 114 -12.87 15.60 6.59
CA SER A 114 -12.80 16.01 5.18
C SER A 114 -12.39 17.47 5.03
N LEU A 115 -12.96 18.38 5.82
CA LEU A 115 -12.59 19.81 5.83
C LEU A 115 -11.14 20.02 6.26
N LEU A 116 -10.70 19.33 7.32
CA LEU A 116 -9.31 19.39 7.78
C LEU A 116 -8.34 18.83 6.74
N SER A 117 -8.68 17.74 6.06
CA SER A 117 -7.90 17.18 4.96
C SER A 117 -7.79 18.18 3.81
N SER A 118 -8.89 18.81 3.40
CA SER A 118 -8.90 19.83 2.36
C SER A 118 -7.99 21.01 2.71
N SER A 119 -8.09 21.53 3.93
CA SER A 119 -7.22 22.58 4.43
C SER A 119 -5.76 22.15 4.51
N ARG A 120 -5.49 20.96 5.04
CA ARG A 120 -4.13 20.41 5.20
C ARG A 120 -3.40 20.25 3.88
N PHE A 121 -4.10 19.81 2.83
CA PHE A 121 -3.51 19.49 1.53
C PHE A 121 -3.81 20.55 0.45
N ASN A 122 -4.28 21.72 0.88
CA ASN A 122 -4.59 22.85 -0.01
C ASN A 122 -5.55 22.47 -1.15
N ARG A 123 -6.59 21.70 -0.82
CA ARG A 123 -7.67 21.29 -1.71
C ARG A 123 -8.85 22.24 -1.55
N GLN A 124 -9.63 22.42 -2.60
CA GLN A 124 -10.91 23.11 -2.49
C GLN A 124 -11.89 22.32 -1.63
N TYR A 125 -12.79 23.00 -0.91
CA TYR A 125 -13.75 22.32 -0.03
C TYR A 125 -14.75 21.41 -0.75
N ASN A 126 -14.97 21.66 -2.04
CA ASN A 126 -15.77 20.78 -2.92
C ASN A 126 -14.95 19.62 -3.51
N TYR A 127 -13.72 19.41 -3.09
CA TYR A 127 -12.88 18.32 -3.58
C TYR A 127 -13.58 16.95 -3.55
N PRO A 128 -14.35 16.59 -2.49
CA PRO A 128 -15.08 15.32 -2.47
C PRO A 128 -16.06 15.14 -3.64
N GLU A 129 -16.68 16.22 -4.12
CA GLU A 129 -17.62 16.18 -5.27
C GLU A 129 -16.91 15.78 -6.56
N THR A 130 -15.59 15.99 -6.66
CA THR A 130 -14.77 15.64 -7.83
C THR A 130 -14.29 14.20 -7.83
N LEU A 131 -14.41 13.47 -6.72
CA LEU A 131 -13.81 12.14 -6.55
C LEU A 131 -14.47 11.11 -7.48
N VAL A 132 -15.80 11.14 -7.62
CA VAL A 132 -16.53 10.20 -8.50
C VAL A 132 -16.03 10.29 -9.94
N GLU A 133 -15.89 11.50 -10.46
CA GLU A 133 -15.39 11.72 -11.82
C GLU A 133 -13.93 11.27 -11.95
N LYS A 134 -13.08 11.62 -10.98
CA LYS A 134 -11.67 11.26 -10.98
C LYS A 134 -11.46 9.75 -10.94
N TYR A 135 -12.15 9.03 -10.05
CA TYR A 135 -12.03 7.57 -10.00
C TYR A 135 -12.58 6.90 -11.27
N ASN A 136 -13.71 7.39 -11.79
CA ASN A 136 -14.30 6.86 -13.03
C ASN A 136 -13.43 7.13 -14.26
N GLY A 137 -12.66 8.19 -14.26
CA GLY A 137 -11.75 8.56 -15.34
C GLY A 137 -10.42 7.79 -15.36
N LEU A 138 -10.09 7.03 -14.29
CA LEU A 138 -8.83 6.29 -14.22
C LEU A 138 -8.70 5.24 -15.33
N THR A 139 -7.49 5.06 -15.80
CA THR A 139 -7.09 4.03 -16.77
C THR A 139 -6.07 3.06 -16.15
N LEU A 140 -5.79 1.95 -16.81
CA LEU A 140 -4.70 1.05 -16.38
C LEU A 140 -3.33 1.71 -16.54
N ASP A 141 -3.17 2.61 -17.51
CA ASP A 141 -1.93 3.35 -17.70
C ASP A 141 -1.67 4.29 -16.51
N ASP A 142 -2.71 4.95 -15.97
CA ASP A 142 -2.57 5.76 -14.76
C ASP A 142 -2.07 4.96 -13.55
N LEU A 143 -2.54 3.72 -13.38
CA LEU A 143 -2.08 2.83 -12.32
C LEU A 143 -0.64 2.36 -12.54
N ASN A 144 -0.28 2.05 -13.79
CA ASN A 144 1.09 1.65 -14.15
C ASN A 144 2.08 2.79 -13.92
N GLU A 145 1.75 4.02 -14.33
CA GLU A 145 2.57 5.20 -14.09
C GLU A 145 2.71 5.48 -12.58
N ALA A 146 1.62 5.38 -11.82
CA ALA A 146 1.64 5.54 -10.37
C ALA A 146 2.52 4.47 -9.69
N ALA A 147 2.45 3.22 -10.14
CA ALA A 147 3.28 2.14 -9.65
C ALA A 147 4.77 2.41 -9.90
N ALA A 148 5.14 2.78 -11.12
CA ALA A 148 6.52 3.11 -11.48
C ALA A 148 7.06 4.30 -10.67
N GLN A 149 6.19 5.25 -10.30
CA GLN A 149 6.57 6.41 -9.49
C GLN A 149 6.78 6.06 -8.00
N VAL A 150 6.06 5.07 -7.48
CA VAL A 150 5.98 4.82 -6.02
C VAL A 150 6.75 3.57 -5.60
N ILE A 151 6.68 2.51 -6.39
CA ILE A 151 7.21 1.19 -6.02
C ILE A 151 8.65 1.07 -6.53
N HIS A 152 9.59 0.91 -5.59
CA HIS A 152 11.01 0.73 -5.91
C HIS A 152 11.56 -0.48 -5.15
N PRO A 153 11.36 -1.71 -5.64
CA PRO A 153 11.70 -2.94 -4.92
C PRO A 153 13.17 -3.03 -4.51
N ASP A 154 14.07 -2.45 -5.32
CA ASP A 154 15.51 -2.46 -5.06
C ASP A 154 15.98 -1.38 -4.07
N LYS A 155 15.06 -0.49 -3.62
CA LYS A 155 15.35 0.59 -2.66
C LYS A 155 14.58 0.44 -1.35
N LEU A 156 14.03 -0.73 -1.09
CA LEU A 156 13.30 -1.00 0.13
C LEU A 156 14.25 -1.14 1.32
N THR A 157 13.82 -0.60 2.46
CA THR A 157 14.37 -0.93 3.75
C THR A 157 13.46 -1.96 4.40
N TRP A 158 14.00 -3.12 4.75
CA TRP A 158 13.28 -4.19 5.42
C TRP A 158 13.47 -4.05 6.93
N LEU A 159 12.38 -3.82 7.66
CA LEU A 159 12.35 -3.81 9.12
C LEU A 159 11.61 -5.07 9.59
N ILE A 160 12.32 -5.96 10.27
CA ILE A 160 11.77 -7.23 10.73
C ILE A 160 11.81 -7.26 12.24
N ILE A 161 10.67 -7.53 12.88
CA ILE A 161 10.54 -7.61 14.33
C ILE A 161 10.16 -9.04 14.68
N GLY A 162 11.01 -9.70 15.48
CA GLY A 162 10.80 -11.09 15.86
C GLY A 162 11.93 -11.65 16.71
N ASP A 163 11.90 -12.96 16.94
CA ASP A 163 12.96 -13.71 17.62
C ASP A 163 14.16 -13.91 16.67
N ALA A 164 15.18 -13.08 16.83
CA ALA A 164 16.33 -13.07 15.95
C ALA A 164 17.05 -14.42 15.89
N GLU A 165 17.06 -15.21 16.97
CA GLU A 165 17.71 -16.51 16.99
C GLU A 165 17.02 -17.50 16.04
N LYS A 166 15.70 -17.36 15.86
CA LYS A 166 14.92 -18.23 14.99
C LYS A 166 14.91 -17.81 13.54
N ILE A 167 14.82 -16.48 13.28
CA ILE A 167 14.54 -15.98 11.93
C ILE A 167 15.76 -15.48 11.17
N LYS A 168 16.89 -15.18 11.86
CA LYS A 168 18.05 -14.53 11.23
C LYS A 168 18.58 -15.30 10.02
N ALA A 169 18.72 -16.61 10.13
CA ALA A 169 19.25 -17.43 9.04
C ALA A 169 18.36 -17.38 7.78
N GLU A 170 17.04 -17.39 7.94
CA GLU A 170 16.09 -17.28 6.84
C GLU A 170 16.10 -15.88 6.19
N VAL A 171 16.23 -14.83 7.02
CA VAL A 171 16.33 -13.44 6.54
C VAL A 171 17.60 -13.24 5.74
N GLU A 172 18.74 -13.78 6.22
CA GLU A 172 20.03 -13.74 5.49
C GLU A 172 19.95 -14.53 4.18
N ALA A 173 19.30 -15.69 4.20
CA ALA A 173 19.10 -16.54 3.02
C ALA A 173 18.19 -15.90 1.95
N ALA A 174 17.31 -14.99 2.33
CA ALA A 174 16.47 -14.25 1.39
C ALA A 174 17.27 -13.26 0.49
N ASP A 175 18.50 -12.97 0.83
CA ASP A 175 19.45 -12.14 0.06
C ASP A 175 18.84 -10.78 -0.39
N LEU A 176 18.27 -10.06 0.57
CA LEU A 176 17.62 -8.76 0.33
C LEU A 176 18.53 -7.58 0.69
N GLY A 177 19.75 -7.86 1.11
CA GLY A 177 20.75 -6.87 1.51
C GLY A 177 21.42 -7.19 2.84
N PRO A 178 22.30 -6.33 3.36
CA PRO A 178 23.01 -6.57 4.62
C PRO A 178 22.03 -6.58 5.81
N VAL A 179 22.17 -7.59 6.66
CA VAL A 179 21.34 -7.78 7.85
C VAL A 179 22.05 -7.25 9.08
N SER A 180 21.42 -6.36 9.84
CA SER A 180 21.90 -5.91 11.15
C SER A 180 20.85 -6.24 12.21
N VAL A 181 21.27 -6.82 13.34
CA VAL A 181 20.39 -7.15 14.46
C VAL A 181 20.57 -6.10 15.55
N GLN A 182 19.45 -5.53 16.01
CA GLN A 182 19.43 -4.59 17.13
C GLN A 182 18.57 -5.16 18.26
N SER A 183 19.02 -5.04 19.50
CA SER A 183 18.22 -5.42 20.66
C SER A 183 17.25 -4.30 21.03
N MET A 184 16.02 -4.65 21.40
CA MET A 184 15.05 -3.69 21.95
C MET A 184 15.58 -2.92 23.18
N ASN A 185 16.53 -3.49 23.91
CA ASN A 185 17.13 -2.86 25.07
C ASN A 185 18.20 -1.80 24.69
N SER A 186 18.51 -1.64 23.43
CA SER A 186 19.48 -0.67 22.89
C SER A 186 18.82 0.54 22.21
N LEU A 187 17.51 0.61 22.20
CA LEU A 187 16.68 1.72 21.73
C LEU A 187 16.20 2.54 22.92
#